data_7fa935b57239eebfe0c54b0b8f7c7669
#
_entry.id   7fa935b57239eebfe0c54b0b8f7c7669
#
_cell.length_a   1.000
_cell.length_b   1.000
_cell.length_c   1.000
_cell.angle_alpha   90.00
_cell.angle_beta   90.00
_cell.angle_gamma   90.00
#
_symmetry.space_group_name_H-M   'P 1'
#
loop_
_entity.id
_entity.type
_entity.pdbx_description
1 polymer ?
#
loop_
_entity_poly.entity_id
_entity_poly.type
_entity_poly.pdbx_seq_one_letter_code
_entity_poly.pdbx_strand_id
1 'polypeptide(L)'
;MTNRLSPLEIMTRLVSFPTVSHDTNLPLVEWVAEYLSSHGIEHYIWIDPEQPEKAGLYAHVGPKVDGGVVLSGHTDVVPVEGQDWSSDPYVVVERDGKYFGRGCADMKGFDALALWALVEGHYADLQRPLQLAYTFDEEIGCTGAPPLIEEMQKHLPKAES
;
A
#
# COMPACT_ATOMS: atom_id res chain seq x y z
N MET A 1 -21.17 11.08 4.76
CA MET A 1 -20.29 11.14 3.57
C MET A 1 -18.94 10.60 3.99
N THR A 2 -18.44 9.59 3.32
CA THR A 2 -17.13 9.00 3.61
C THR A 2 -16.05 10.02 3.22
N ASN A 3 -15.12 10.32 4.13
CA ASN A 3 -14.07 11.30 3.87
C ASN A 3 -13.01 10.69 2.94
N ARG A 4 -12.91 11.20 1.71
CA ARG A 4 -11.85 10.82 0.77
C ARG A 4 -10.60 11.62 1.07
N LEU A 5 -9.57 10.92 1.52
CA LEU A 5 -8.27 11.54 1.82
C LEU A 5 -7.54 11.92 0.52
N SER A 6 -6.81 13.01 0.56
CA SER A 6 -5.87 13.38 -0.50
C SER A 6 -4.63 12.46 -0.49
N PRO A 7 -3.88 12.38 -1.60
CA PRO A 7 -2.63 11.61 -1.63
C PRO A 7 -1.64 12.00 -0.52
N LEU A 8 -1.56 13.28 -0.19
CA LEU A 8 -0.68 13.76 0.87
C LEU A 8 -1.12 13.29 2.26
N GLU A 9 -2.42 13.31 2.55
CA GLU A 9 -2.96 12.80 3.81
C GLU A 9 -2.72 11.30 3.94
N ILE A 10 -2.92 10.53 2.85
CA ILE A 10 -2.63 9.10 2.82
C ILE A 10 -1.12 8.87 3.03
N MET A 11 -0.25 9.54 2.30
CA MET A 11 1.21 9.41 2.44
C MET A 11 1.66 9.74 3.87
N THR A 12 1.14 10.82 4.44
CA THR A 12 1.46 11.23 5.82
C THR A 12 1.08 10.13 6.80
N ARG A 13 -0.07 9.50 6.59
CA ARG A 13 -0.51 8.39 7.44
C ARG A 13 0.34 7.14 7.24
N LEU A 14 0.63 6.74 5.99
CA LEU A 14 1.47 5.57 5.72
C LEU A 14 2.88 5.71 6.28
N VAL A 15 3.50 6.89 6.13
CA VAL A 15 4.84 7.18 6.67
C VAL A 15 4.86 7.11 8.19
N SER A 16 3.78 7.46 8.87
CA SER A 16 3.71 7.42 10.34
C SER A 16 3.78 6.00 10.94
N PHE A 17 3.67 4.95 10.12
CA PHE A 17 3.90 3.57 10.55
C PHE A 17 5.37 3.21 10.34
N PRO A 18 6.15 2.91 11.39
CA PRO A 18 7.57 2.55 11.29
C PRO A 18 7.73 1.08 10.87
N THR A 19 7.31 0.75 9.66
CA THR A 19 7.33 -0.61 9.11
C THR A 19 8.70 -0.98 8.54
N VAL A 20 9.75 -0.91 9.36
CA VAL A 20 11.07 -1.43 8.96
C VAL A 20 10.95 -2.93 8.66
N SER A 21 11.67 -3.43 7.64
CA SER A 21 11.47 -4.80 7.13
C SER A 21 11.57 -5.92 8.17
N HIS A 22 12.29 -5.72 9.29
CA HIS A 22 12.34 -6.68 10.39
C HIS A 22 11.21 -6.52 11.43
N ASP A 23 10.39 -5.47 11.31
CA ASP A 23 9.27 -5.19 12.21
C ASP A 23 7.94 -5.60 11.58
N THR A 24 6.87 -5.63 12.37
CA THR A 24 5.53 -5.90 11.87
C THR A 24 5.01 -4.78 10.96
N ASN A 25 4.28 -5.17 9.90
CA ASN A 25 3.57 -4.21 9.06
C ASN A 25 2.04 -4.24 9.31
N LEU A 26 1.56 -5.07 10.23
CA LEU A 26 0.13 -5.26 10.48
C LEU A 26 -0.62 -3.95 10.76
N PRO A 27 -0.13 -3.01 11.61
CA PRO A 27 -0.87 -1.78 11.88
C PRO A 27 -1.10 -0.91 10.62
N LEU A 28 -0.16 -0.93 9.66
CA LEU A 28 -0.32 -0.24 8.39
C LEU A 28 -1.38 -0.94 7.53
N VAL A 29 -1.28 -2.27 7.40
CA VAL A 29 -2.21 -3.08 6.61
C VAL A 29 -3.63 -2.97 7.15
N GLU A 30 -3.81 -3.04 8.47
CA GLU A 30 -5.10 -2.88 9.15
C GLU A 30 -5.71 -1.51 8.86
N TRP A 31 -4.92 -0.43 8.96
CA TRP A 31 -5.40 0.91 8.64
C TRP A 31 -5.85 1.04 7.17
N VAL A 32 -5.10 0.47 6.23
CA VAL A 32 -5.49 0.47 4.81
C VAL A 32 -6.79 -0.31 4.61
N ALA A 33 -6.93 -1.47 5.24
CA ALA A 33 -8.13 -2.29 5.19
C ALA A 33 -9.36 -1.56 5.76
N GLU A 34 -9.22 -0.88 6.90
CA GLU A 34 -10.27 -0.05 7.49
C GLU A 34 -10.67 1.11 6.55
N TYR A 35 -9.68 1.76 5.93
CA TYR A 35 -9.94 2.84 4.99
C TYR A 35 -10.70 2.33 3.76
N LEU A 36 -10.30 1.21 3.16
CA LEU A 36 -11.02 0.57 2.04
C LEU A 36 -12.44 0.14 2.45
N SER A 37 -12.59 -0.48 3.63
CA SER A 37 -13.90 -0.86 4.19
C SER A 37 -14.83 0.34 4.34
N SER A 38 -14.30 1.47 4.78
CA SER A 38 -15.08 2.71 4.95
C SER A 38 -15.67 3.22 3.63
N HIS A 39 -15.05 2.88 2.50
CA HIS A 39 -15.52 3.18 1.15
C HIS A 39 -16.36 2.06 0.52
N GLY A 40 -16.53 0.92 1.21
CA GLY A 40 -17.23 -0.26 0.68
C GLY A 40 -16.44 -1.02 -0.38
N ILE A 41 -15.12 -0.85 -0.41
CA ILE A 41 -14.22 -1.53 -1.36
C ILE A 41 -13.86 -2.91 -0.82
N GLU A 42 -14.13 -3.95 -1.63
CA GLU A 42 -13.74 -5.32 -1.33
C GLU A 42 -12.21 -5.44 -1.35
N HIS A 43 -11.65 -6.03 -0.30
CA HIS A 43 -10.21 -6.23 -0.17
C HIS A 43 -9.93 -7.51 0.60
N TYR A 44 -8.68 -7.98 0.51
CA TYR A 44 -8.22 -9.21 1.10
C TYR A 44 -6.89 -8.96 1.80
N ILE A 45 -6.75 -9.52 3.01
CA ILE A 45 -5.49 -9.54 3.75
C ILE A 45 -4.97 -10.98 3.72
N TRP A 46 -3.74 -11.14 3.27
CA TRP A 46 -3.02 -12.41 3.35
C TRP A 46 -1.95 -12.29 4.43
N ILE A 47 -2.10 -13.06 5.50
CA ILE A 47 -1.11 -13.14 6.59
C ILE A 47 -0.13 -14.27 6.25
N ASP A 48 1.17 -13.98 6.33
CA ASP A 48 2.19 -14.99 6.09
C ASP A 48 2.14 -16.07 7.19
N PRO A 49 1.89 -17.34 6.85
CA PRO A 49 1.83 -18.40 7.84
C PRO A 49 3.17 -18.68 8.54
N GLU A 50 4.29 -18.31 7.94
CA GLU A 50 5.64 -18.48 8.52
C GLU A 50 6.05 -17.25 9.33
N GLN A 51 5.49 -16.07 9.02
CA GLN A 51 5.74 -14.80 9.68
C GLN A 51 4.39 -14.10 10.00
N PRO A 52 3.66 -14.53 11.05
CA PRO A 52 2.30 -14.04 11.32
C PRO A 52 2.22 -12.55 11.67
N GLU A 53 3.35 -11.90 11.89
CA GLU A 53 3.48 -10.44 12.02
C GLU A 53 3.58 -9.70 10.68
N LYS A 54 3.57 -10.43 9.56
CA LYS A 54 3.62 -9.87 8.21
C LYS A 54 2.34 -10.15 7.44
N ALA A 55 1.88 -9.17 6.71
CA ALA A 55 0.72 -9.31 5.84
C ALA A 55 0.87 -8.55 4.53
N GLY A 56 0.36 -9.15 3.46
CA GLY A 56 0.06 -8.45 2.22
C GLY A 56 -1.43 -8.08 2.16
N LEU A 57 -1.74 -7.07 1.37
CA LEU A 57 -3.12 -6.65 1.12
C LEU A 57 -3.33 -6.48 -0.37
N TYR A 58 -4.48 -6.94 -0.87
CA TYR A 58 -4.88 -6.64 -2.24
C TYR A 58 -6.36 -6.29 -2.33
N ALA A 59 -6.69 -5.48 -3.33
CA ALA A 59 -8.04 -4.97 -3.54
C ALA A 59 -8.31 -4.80 -5.03
N HIS A 60 -9.59 -4.64 -5.37
CA HIS A 60 -10.04 -4.52 -6.75
C HIS A 60 -11.25 -3.58 -6.84
N VAL A 61 -11.26 -2.75 -7.87
CA VAL A 61 -12.41 -1.94 -8.26
C VAL A 61 -12.66 -2.01 -9.76
N GLY A 62 -13.88 -1.70 -10.19
CA GLY A 62 -14.31 -1.80 -11.59
C GLY A 62 -14.85 -3.20 -11.96
N PRO A 63 -15.01 -3.49 -13.26
CA PRO A 63 -15.62 -4.74 -13.71
C PRO A 63 -14.73 -5.96 -13.44
N LYS A 64 -15.35 -7.11 -13.10
CA LYS A 64 -14.63 -8.38 -12.90
C LYS A 64 -14.36 -9.08 -14.25
N VAL A 65 -13.50 -8.48 -15.06
CA VAL A 65 -13.08 -8.99 -16.38
C VAL A 65 -11.55 -8.98 -16.47
N ASP A 66 -10.98 -9.79 -17.32
CA ASP A 66 -9.54 -9.77 -17.58
C ASP A 66 -9.08 -8.46 -18.21
N GLY A 67 -7.84 -8.12 -18.00
CA GLY A 67 -7.22 -6.86 -18.41
C GLY A 67 -7.17 -5.86 -17.26
N GLY A 68 -6.74 -4.63 -17.57
CA GLY A 68 -6.57 -3.59 -16.54
C GLY A 68 -5.18 -3.57 -15.91
N VAL A 69 -5.03 -2.90 -14.80
CA VAL A 69 -3.73 -2.56 -14.21
C VAL A 69 -3.68 -2.98 -12.75
N VAL A 70 -2.54 -3.50 -12.30
CA VAL A 70 -2.20 -3.67 -10.88
C VAL A 70 -1.26 -2.54 -10.47
N LEU A 71 -1.63 -1.77 -9.46
CA LEU A 71 -0.75 -0.85 -8.77
C LEU A 71 -0.10 -1.62 -7.62
N SER A 72 1.15 -2.00 -7.80
CA SER A 72 1.90 -2.82 -6.84
C SER A 72 2.93 -1.98 -6.10
N GLY A 73 2.94 -2.07 -4.78
CA GLY A 73 3.92 -1.43 -3.91
C GLY A 73 4.28 -2.28 -2.71
N HIS A 74 5.30 -1.86 -1.96
CA HIS A 74 5.71 -2.50 -0.71
C HIS A 74 5.54 -1.57 0.49
N THR A 75 5.14 -2.16 1.61
CA THR A 75 4.83 -1.41 2.82
C THR A 75 6.04 -1.24 3.75
N ASP A 76 7.06 -2.04 3.56
CA ASP A 76 8.28 -1.99 4.36
C ASP A 76 9.23 -0.89 3.90
N VAL A 77 10.16 -0.55 4.78
CA VAL A 77 11.17 0.49 4.58
C VAL A 77 12.49 0.05 5.22
N VAL A 78 13.60 0.56 4.70
CA VAL A 78 14.93 0.34 5.32
C VAL A 78 15.03 1.05 6.67
N PRO A 79 15.91 0.57 7.58
CA PRO A 79 16.16 1.18 8.89
C PRO A 79 16.54 2.66 8.79
N VAL A 80 16.33 3.40 9.87
CA VAL A 80 16.69 4.83 10.01
C VAL A 80 17.90 5.04 10.91
N GLU A 81 18.32 4.02 11.62
CA GLU A 81 19.43 4.04 12.56
C GLU A 81 20.74 4.36 11.85
N GLY A 82 21.56 5.19 12.47
CA GLY A 82 22.85 5.61 11.93
C GLY A 82 22.79 6.61 10.77
N GLN A 83 21.59 7.12 10.46
CA GLN A 83 21.39 8.17 9.46
C GLN A 83 21.17 9.53 10.14
N ASP A 84 21.69 10.58 9.53
CA ASP A 84 21.59 11.96 10.07
C ASP A 84 20.30 12.62 9.58
N TRP A 85 19.17 12.30 10.25
CA TRP A 85 17.88 12.90 9.98
C TRP A 85 17.73 14.26 10.65
N SER A 86 17.37 15.28 9.88
CA SER A 86 17.10 16.63 10.39
C SER A 86 15.69 16.83 10.94
N SER A 87 14.84 15.81 10.87
CA SER A 87 13.46 15.75 11.41
C SER A 87 13.14 14.31 11.76
N ASP A 88 12.05 14.07 12.48
CA ASP A 88 11.57 12.71 12.73
C ASP A 88 11.33 12.00 11.39
N PRO A 89 11.99 10.87 11.09
CA PRO A 89 11.86 10.17 9.82
C PRO A 89 10.45 9.62 9.55
N TYR A 90 9.62 9.44 10.58
CA TYR A 90 8.25 8.94 10.44
C TYR A 90 7.19 10.05 10.47
N VAL A 91 7.63 11.31 10.37
CA VAL A 91 6.76 12.49 10.20
C VAL A 91 7.07 13.16 8.88
N VAL A 92 6.09 13.22 7.98
CA VAL A 92 6.27 13.91 6.69
C VAL A 92 6.44 15.41 6.91
N VAL A 93 7.54 15.95 6.42
CA VAL A 93 7.86 17.39 6.49
C VAL A 93 8.00 17.94 5.07
N GLU A 94 7.33 19.05 4.79
CA GLU A 94 7.52 19.79 3.54
C GLU A 94 8.61 20.85 3.71
N ARG A 95 9.57 20.86 2.77
CA ARG A 95 10.61 21.89 2.65
C ARG A 95 10.92 22.14 1.17
N ASP A 96 10.91 23.38 0.75
CA ASP A 96 11.23 23.80 -0.62
C ASP A 96 10.44 23.03 -1.70
N GLY A 97 9.15 22.77 -1.45
CA GLY A 97 8.26 22.05 -2.36
C GLY A 97 8.54 20.55 -2.47
N LYS A 98 9.29 19.98 -1.52
CA LYS A 98 9.59 18.55 -1.44
C LYS A 98 9.16 17.99 -0.10
N TYR A 99 8.72 16.72 -0.10
CA TYR A 99 8.35 15.98 1.09
C TYR A 99 9.51 15.10 1.55
N PHE A 100 9.80 15.16 2.85
CA PHE A 100 10.85 14.40 3.51
C PHE A 100 10.23 13.48 4.57
N GLY A 101 10.71 12.24 4.62
CA GLY A 101 10.31 11.19 5.56
C GLY A 101 10.75 9.83 5.04
N ARG A 102 10.95 8.85 5.92
CA ARG A 102 11.29 7.49 5.51
C ARG A 102 10.12 6.87 4.76
N GLY A 103 10.40 6.41 3.52
CA GLY A 103 9.39 5.87 2.63
C GLY A 103 8.66 6.90 1.75
N CYS A 104 8.88 8.21 1.91
CA CYS A 104 8.26 9.21 1.02
C CYS A 104 8.57 8.95 -0.45
N ALA A 105 9.81 8.52 -0.77
CA ALA A 105 10.24 8.21 -2.13
C ALA A 105 10.18 6.70 -2.43
N ASP A 106 10.49 5.86 -1.44
CA ASP A 106 10.58 4.41 -1.57
C ASP A 106 9.86 3.72 -0.40
N MET A 107 8.56 3.23 -0.58
CA MET A 107 7.76 3.73 -1.71
C MET A 107 6.34 4.14 -1.27
N LYS A 108 6.17 4.53 0.01
CA LYS A 108 4.86 4.92 0.58
C LYS A 108 4.23 6.15 -0.12
N GLY A 109 5.05 6.96 -0.81
CA GLY A 109 4.54 8.01 -1.68
C GLY A 109 3.79 7.46 -2.88
N PHE A 110 4.33 6.42 -3.53
CA PHE A 110 3.62 5.69 -4.58
C PHE A 110 2.42 4.93 -4.01
N ASP A 111 2.57 4.26 -2.89
CA ASP A 111 1.46 3.54 -2.23
C ASP A 111 0.29 4.46 -1.95
N ALA A 112 0.56 5.68 -1.49
CA ALA A 112 -0.48 6.68 -1.25
C ALA A 112 -1.22 7.06 -2.54
N LEU A 113 -0.51 7.23 -3.64
CA LEU A 113 -1.11 7.52 -4.95
C LEU A 113 -1.91 6.32 -5.47
N ALA A 114 -1.41 5.10 -5.27
CA ALA A 114 -2.08 3.86 -5.66
C ALA A 114 -3.39 3.66 -4.89
N LEU A 115 -3.37 3.85 -3.57
CA LEU A 115 -4.57 3.76 -2.73
C LEU A 115 -5.58 4.85 -3.06
N TRP A 116 -5.12 6.08 -3.25
CA TRP A 116 -5.98 7.18 -3.70
C TRP A 116 -6.61 6.87 -5.05
N ALA A 117 -5.84 6.41 -6.04
CA ALA A 117 -6.35 6.06 -7.36
C ALA A 117 -7.37 4.94 -7.30
N LEU A 118 -7.17 3.92 -6.46
CA LEU A 118 -8.14 2.84 -6.26
C LEU A 118 -9.46 3.37 -5.70
N VAL A 119 -9.41 4.24 -4.68
CA VAL A 119 -10.61 4.84 -4.08
C VAL A 119 -11.34 5.75 -5.08
N GLU A 120 -10.63 6.60 -5.82
CA GLU A 120 -11.25 7.40 -6.87
C GLU A 120 -11.84 6.53 -7.99
N GLY A 121 -11.15 5.44 -8.36
CA GLY A 121 -11.62 4.46 -9.32
C GLY A 121 -12.91 3.76 -8.89
N HIS A 122 -13.11 3.54 -7.59
CA HIS A 122 -14.35 2.96 -7.06
C HIS A 122 -15.59 3.82 -7.36
N TYR A 123 -15.43 5.13 -7.41
CA TYR A 123 -16.50 6.08 -7.72
C TYR A 123 -16.59 6.45 -9.21
N ALA A 124 -15.70 5.91 -10.05
CA ALA A 124 -15.66 6.15 -11.48
C ALA A 124 -16.33 5.00 -12.26
N ASP A 125 -16.75 5.27 -13.49
CA ASP A 125 -17.25 4.24 -14.42
C ASP A 125 -16.05 3.60 -15.16
N LEU A 126 -15.34 2.70 -14.49
CA LEU A 126 -14.19 2.02 -15.03
C LEU A 126 -14.61 0.96 -16.06
N GLN A 127 -13.98 0.98 -17.22
CA GLN A 127 -14.19 -0.01 -18.28
C GLN A 127 -13.26 -1.24 -18.16
N ARG A 128 -12.23 -1.13 -17.32
CA ARG A 128 -11.27 -2.17 -16.98
C ARG A 128 -11.00 -2.15 -15.48
N PRO A 129 -10.61 -3.29 -14.88
CA PRO A 129 -10.31 -3.33 -13.46
C PRO A 129 -9.07 -2.51 -13.10
N LEU A 130 -9.11 -1.89 -11.94
CA LEU A 130 -7.95 -1.37 -11.25
C LEU A 130 -7.74 -2.19 -9.99
N GLN A 131 -6.54 -2.71 -9.80
CA GLN A 131 -6.17 -3.55 -8.68
C GLN A 131 -5.06 -2.89 -7.87
N LEU A 132 -5.03 -3.15 -6.58
CA LEU A 132 -3.99 -2.74 -5.64
C LEU A 132 -3.35 -4.00 -5.07
N ALA A 133 -2.02 -4.01 -4.95
CA ALA A 133 -1.27 -5.04 -4.26
C ALA A 133 -0.20 -4.40 -3.37
N TYR A 134 -0.33 -4.55 -2.06
CA TYR A 134 0.69 -4.15 -1.09
C TYR A 134 1.40 -5.37 -0.54
N THR A 135 2.70 -5.42 -0.77
CA THR A 135 3.58 -6.49 -0.32
C THR A 135 4.40 -6.06 0.91
N PHE A 136 5.24 -6.94 1.39
CA PHE A 136 6.19 -6.70 2.48
C PHE A 136 7.54 -7.32 2.13
N ASP A 137 8.59 -6.94 2.88
CA ASP A 137 9.95 -7.47 2.77
C ASP A 137 10.57 -7.32 1.37
N GLU A 138 10.23 -6.23 0.67
CA GLU A 138 10.85 -5.90 -0.61
C GLU A 138 12.34 -5.60 -0.40
N GLU A 139 12.66 -4.78 0.59
CA GLU A 139 14.00 -4.28 0.92
C GLU A 139 14.99 -5.38 1.38
N ILE A 140 14.49 -6.56 1.67
CA ILE A 140 15.29 -7.72 2.14
C ILE A 140 15.11 -8.98 1.27
N GLY A 141 14.59 -8.82 0.04
CA GLY A 141 14.55 -9.91 -0.93
C GLY A 141 13.21 -10.19 -1.58
N CYS A 142 12.23 -9.30 -1.47
CA CYS A 142 10.90 -9.40 -2.11
C CYS A 142 10.12 -10.66 -1.70
N THR A 143 10.31 -11.16 -0.48
CA THR A 143 9.76 -12.46 -0.06
C THR A 143 8.25 -12.48 0.03
N GLY A 144 7.62 -11.34 0.30
CA GLY A 144 6.16 -11.21 0.40
C GLY A 144 5.43 -11.17 -0.95
N ALA A 145 6.11 -10.85 -2.05
CA ALA A 145 5.45 -10.66 -3.34
C ALA A 145 4.99 -11.98 -4.00
N PRO A 146 5.80 -13.06 -4.11
CA PRO A 146 5.37 -14.30 -4.76
C PRO A 146 4.11 -14.91 -4.14
N PRO A 147 4.00 -15.12 -2.80
CA PRO A 147 2.81 -15.71 -2.21
C PRO A 147 1.58 -14.80 -2.34
N LEU A 148 1.73 -13.47 -2.28
CA LEU A 148 0.62 -12.57 -2.49
C LEU A 148 0.08 -12.65 -3.92
N ILE A 149 0.94 -12.77 -4.93
CA ILE A 149 0.53 -12.96 -6.33
C ILE A 149 -0.27 -14.26 -6.49
N GLU A 150 0.17 -15.35 -5.86
CA GLU A 150 -0.56 -16.62 -5.88
C GLU A 150 -1.96 -16.50 -5.26
N GLU A 151 -2.10 -15.73 -4.17
CA GLU A 151 -3.40 -15.45 -3.57
C GLU A 151 -4.28 -14.59 -4.46
N MET A 152 -3.74 -13.52 -5.04
CA MET A 152 -4.48 -12.65 -5.96
C MET A 152 -5.06 -13.42 -7.14
N GLN A 153 -4.30 -14.37 -7.73
CA GLN A 153 -4.74 -15.18 -8.86
C GLN A 153 -5.95 -16.08 -8.54
N LYS A 154 -6.22 -16.37 -7.26
CA LYS A 154 -7.40 -17.15 -6.85
C LYS A 154 -8.68 -16.32 -6.82
N HIS A 155 -8.57 -15.00 -6.67
CA HIS A 155 -9.69 -14.12 -6.36
C HIS A 155 -9.93 -13.02 -7.39
N LEU A 156 -8.88 -12.57 -8.08
CA LEU A 156 -8.94 -11.42 -8.96
C LEU A 156 -8.83 -11.79 -10.45
N PRO A 157 -9.43 -10.99 -11.36
CA PRO A 157 -9.22 -11.10 -12.79
C PRO A 157 -7.74 -10.93 -13.14
N LYS A 158 -7.31 -11.53 -14.25
CA LYS A 158 -5.95 -11.40 -14.76
C LYS A 158 -5.72 -9.97 -15.26
N ALA A 159 -4.69 -9.30 -14.76
CA ALA A 159 -4.27 -8.00 -15.25
C ALA A 159 -3.44 -8.11 -16.55
N GLU A 160 -3.37 -7.02 -17.32
CA GLU A 160 -2.47 -6.90 -18.49
C GLU A 160 -1.11 -6.34 -18.06
N SER A 161 -1.07 -5.52 -17.02
CA SER A 161 0.15 -4.91 -16.45
C SER A 161 -0.05 -4.51 -15.01
#